data_3e30ed72309bd97b70bfb74dfabae343
#
_entry.id   3e30ed72309bd97b70bfb74dfabae343
#
_cell.length_a   1.000
_cell.length_b   1.000
_cell.length_c   1.000
_cell.angle_alpha   90.00
_cell.angle_beta   90.00
_cell.angle_gamma   90.00
#
_symmetry.space_group_name_H-M   'P 1'
#
loop_
_entity.id
_entity.type
_entity.pdbx_description
1 polymer ?
#
loop_
_entity_poly.entity_id
_entity_poly.type
_entity_poly.pdbx_seq_one_letter_code
_entity_poly.pdbx_strand_id
1 'polypeptide(L)'
;MPKGTAATQEFEPTTQHELQTLNAEWAEGKLVGISTHILEFVDRHRAEILALAHNSFSPEELMTAVRNVIRQRGFIHLPLDMADQIREISNEIWYHGERGDFNRAKIQEEWTVKHAQTWRRWRVKQILYVVDRRASDVVESLLAKR
;
A
#
# COMPACT_ATOMS: atom_id res chain seq x y z
N MET A 1 25.50 5.59 2.71
CA MET A 1 25.17 4.28 2.93
C MET A 1 24.02 4.02 3.91
N PRO A 2 24.02 4.56 5.07
CA PRO A 2 22.92 4.35 6.01
C PRO A 2 21.53 4.63 5.45
N LYS A 3 21.46 5.43 4.44
CA LYS A 3 20.18 5.77 3.81
C LYS A 3 19.37 4.56 3.39
N GLY A 4 19.99 3.65 2.66
CA GLY A 4 19.31 2.46 2.21
C GLY A 4 18.84 1.62 3.37
N THR A 5 19.65 1.55 4.40
CA THR A 5 19.33 0.79 5.60
C THR A 5 18.13 1.38 6.32
N ALA A 6 18.10 2.71 6.47
CA ALA A 6 17.00 3.37 7.14
C ALA A 6 15.69 3.15 6.39
N ALA A 7 15.72 3.33 5.06
CA ALA A 7 14.53 3.12 4.24
C ALA A 7 14.04 1.67 4.34
N THR A 8 14.98 0.71 4.37
CA THR A 8 14.63 -0.69 4.46
C THR A 8 13.95 -1.01 5.78
N GLN A 9 14.38 -0.36 6.87
CA GLN A 9 13.81 -0.61 8.19
C GLN A 9 12.34 -0.19 8.28
N GLU A 10 11.93 0.79 7.49
CA GLU A 10 10.53 1.22 7.49
C GLU A 10 9.61 0.17 6.90
N PHE A 11 10.13 -0.69 6.06
CA PHE A 11 9.31 -1.65 5.33
C PHE A 11 9.77 -3.06 5.67
N GLU A 12 9.50 -3.46 6.91
CA GLU A 12 9.84 -4.78 7.39
C GLU A 12 9.19 -5.87 6.55
N PRO A 13 9.84 -7.03 6.42
CA PRO A 13 9.24 -8.14 5.69
C PRO A 13 7.90 -8.55 6.28
N THR A 14 7.02 -9.03 5.42
CA THR A 14 5.72 -9.52 5.84
C THR A 14 5.88 -10.81 6.66
N THR A 15 5.31 -10.83 7.85
CA THR A 15 5.37 -12.03 8.70
C THR A 15 4.38 -13.08 8.19
N GLN A 16 4.52 -14.30 8.70
CA GLN A 16 3.61 -15.39 8.35
C GLN A 16 2.17 -15.04 8.73
N HIS A 17 1.99 -14.45 9.90
CA HIS A 17 0.65 -14.05 10.36
C HIS A 17 0.06 -12.97 9.44
N GLU A 18 0.87 -11.99 9.08
CA GLU A 18 0.43 -10.93 8.17
C GLU A 18 0.06 -11.49 6.80
N LEU A 19 0.84 -12.46 6.32
CA LEU A 19 0.53 -13.08 5.03
C LEU A 19 -0.81 -13.80 5.08
N GLN A 20 -1.10 -14.49 6.17
CA GLN A 20 -2.40 -15.13 6.35
C GLN A 20 -3.54 -14.11 6.32
N THR A 21 -3.33 -12.96 6.97
CA THR A 21 -4.31 -11.87 6.96
C THR A 21 -4.52 -11.33 5.55
N LEU A 22 -3.43 -11.11 4.81
CA LEU A 22 -3.50 -10.61 3.44
C LEU A 22 -4.22 -11.61 2.53
N ASN A 23 -3.94 -12.89 2.69
CA ASN A 23 -4.63 -13.93 1.93
C ASN A 23 -6.14 -13.91 2.19
N ALA A 24 -6.53 -13.72 3.44
CA ALA A 24 -7.94 -13.63 3.81
C ALA A 24 -8.58 -12.38 3.23
N GLU A 25 -7.92 -11.23 3.33
CA GLU A 25 -8.43 -9.98 2.77
C GLU A 25 -8.60 -10.07 1.26
N TRP A 26 -7.65 -10.69 0.59
CA TRP A 26 -7.74 -10.91 -0.85
C TRP A 26 -8.94 -11.77 -1.21
N ALA A 27 -9.10 -12.88 -0.50
CA ALA A 27 -10.21 -13.80 -0.74
C ALA A 27 -11.57 -13.14 -0.49
N GLU A 28 -11.64 -12.23 0.47
CA GLU A 28 -12.88 -11.53 0.83
C GLU A 28 -13.16 -10.30 -0.05
N GLY A 29 -12.29 -10.01 -1.00
CA GLY A 29 -12.44 -8.85 -1.88
C GLY A 29 -12.13 -7.52 -1.26
N LYS A 30 -11.48 -7.51 -0.11
CA LYS A 30 -11.16 -6.25 0.59
C LYS A 30 -10.04 -5.45 -0.07
N LEU A 31 -9.28 -6.08 -0.96
CA LEU A 31 -8.16 -5.44 -1.64
C LEU A 31 -8.50 -5.01 -3.08
N VAL A 32 -9.78 -5.08 -3.47
CA VAL A 32 -10.21 -4.71 -4.81
C VAL A 32 -9.89 -3.26 -5.14
N GLY A 33 -10.09 -2.35 -4.18
CA GLY A 33 -9.78 -0.94 -4.40
C GLY A 33 -8.33 -0.70 -4.78
N ILE A 34 -7.42 -1.39 -4.09
CA ILE A 34 -5.99 -1.31 -4.39
C ILE A 34 -5.74 -1.89 -5.77
N SER A 35 -6.30 -3.06 -6.06
CA SER A 35 -6.12 -3.73 -7.34
C SER A 35 -6.57 -2.86 -8.51
N THR A 36 -7.67 -2.14 -8.34
CA THR A 36 -8.23 -1.26 -9.37
C THR A 36 -7.25 -0.16 -9.76
N HIS A 37 -6.46 0.35 -8.82
CA HIS A 37 -5.57 1.47 -9.06
C HIS A 37 -4.11 1.09 -9.36
N ILE A 38 -3.78 -0.19 -9.30
CA ILE A 38 -2.39 -0.65 -9.50
C ILE A 38 -1.85 -0.29 -10.87
N LEU A 39 -2.57 -0.65 -11.93
CA LEU A 39 -2.06 -0.43 -13.29
C LEU A 39 -1.98 1.04 -13.64
N GLU A 40 -2.91 1.84 -13.13
CA GLU A 40 -2.86 3.29 -13.32
C GLU A 40 -1.61 3.89 -12.67
N PHE A 41 -1.28 3.42 -11.47
CA PHE A 41 -0.08 3.86 -10.78
C PHE A 41 1.17 3.47 -11.57
N VAL A 42 1.24 2.23 -12.02
CA VAL A 42 2.38 1.73 -12.80
C VAL A 42 2.54 2.53 -14.09
N ASP A 43 1.45 2.81 -14.77
CA ASP A 43 1.49 3.60 -16.00
C ASP A 43 1.97 5.03 -15.73
N ARG A 44 1.48 5.64 -14.68
CA ARG A 44 1.85 7.02 -14.31
C ARG A 44 3.33 7.15 -13.97
N HIS A 45 3.91 6.12 -13.35
CA HIS A 45 5.30 6.14 -12.92
C HIS A 45 6.21 5.26 -13.77
N ARG A 46 5.76 4.96 -14.98
CA ARG A 46 6.46 4.07 -15.87
C ARG A 46 7.92 4.47 -16.14
N ALA A 47 8.13 5.74 -16.43
CA ALA A 47 9.50 6.23 -16.72
C ALA A 47 10.43 6.01 -15.52
N GLU A 48 9.94 6.29 -14.32
CA GLU A 48 10.72 6.11 -13.10
C GLU A 48 11.01 4.63 -12.86
N ILE A 49 10.02 3.78 -13.08
CA ILE A 49 10.16 2.33 -12.89
C ILE A 49 11.19 1.77 -13.87
N LEU A 50 11.08 2.15 -15.14
CA LEU A 50 12.03 1.66 -16.16
C LEU A 50 13.45 2.14 -15.89
N ALA A 51 13.60 3.38 -15.41
CA ALA A 51 14.91 3.91 -15.05
C ALA A 51 15.53 3.09 -13.91
N LEU A 52 14.75 2.77 -12.89
CA LEU A 52 15.23 1.95 -11.77
C LEU A 52 15.58 0.54 -12.20
N ALA A 53 14.91 0.02 -13.21
CA ALA A 53 15.20 -1.29 -13.76
C ALA A 53 16.33 -1.24 -14.80
N HIS A 54 16.96 -0.09 -14.99
CA HIS A 54 18.03 0.13 -15.98
C HIS A 54 17.59 -0.26 -17.39
N ASN A 55 16.30 0.02 -17.67
CA ASN A 55 15.67 -0.32 -18.95
C ASN A 55 15.73 -1.82 -19.29
N SER A 56 15.84 -2.64 -18.27
CA SER A 56 15.78 -4.09 -18.42
C SER A 56 14.36 -4.50 -18.80
N PHE A 57 14.25 -5.60 -19.55
CA PHE A 57 12.95 -6.19 -19.86
C PHE A 57 12.71 -7.46 -19.08
N SER A 58 13.57 -7.75 -18.10
CA SER A 58 13.41 -8.89 -17.21
C SER A 58 12.23 -8.65 -16.28
N PRO A 59 11.26 -9.57 -16.25
CA PRO A 59 10.13 -9.43 -15.31
C PRO A 59 10.57 -9.26 -13.86
N GLU A 60 11.62 -9.97 -13.43
CA GLU A 60 12.11 -9.86 -12.07
C GLU A 60 12.62 -8.46 -11.75
N GLU A 61 13.41 -7.90 -12.66
CA GLU A 61 13.97 -6.57 -12.45
C GLU A 61 12.88 -5.50 -12.51
N LEU A 62 11.92 -5.67 -13.42
CA LEU A 62 10.78 -4.76 -13.50
C LEU A 62 9.95 -4.80 -12.23
N MET A 63 9.67 -5.99 -11.71
CA MET A 63 8.90 -6.11 -10.47
C MET A 63 9.64 -5.53 -9.28
N THR A 64 10.94 -5.75 -9.19
CA THR A 64 11.76 -5.15 -8.13
C THR A 64 11.68 -3.63 -8.18
N ALA A 65 11.76 -3.05 -9.38
CA ALA A 65 11.66 -1.61 -9.55
C ALA A 65 10.29 -1.09 -9.13
N VAL A 66 9.22 -1.78 -9.51
CA VAL A 66 7.86 -1.41 -9.11
C VAL A 66 7.74 -1.38 -7.60
N ARG A 67 8.19 -2.43 -6.92
CA ARG A 67 8.14 -2.50 -5.46
C ARG A 67 8.91 -1.37 -4.81
N ASN A 68 10.07 -1.04 -5.36
CA ASN A 68 10.89 0.05 -4.81
C ASN A 68 10.22 1.41 -4.97
N VAL A 69 9.59 1.67 -6.12
CA VAL A 69 8.85 2.92 -6.32
C VAL A 69 7.70 3.02 -5.30
N ILE A 70 6.98 1.93 -5.10
CA ILE A 70 5.87 1.91 -4.14
C ILE A 70 6.38 2.18 -2.73
N ARG A 71 7.48 1.53 -2.33
CA ARG A 71 8.06 1.74 -1.00
C ARG A 71 8.53 3.18 -0.80
N GLN A 72 9.11 3.78 -1.82
CA GLN A 72 9.57 5.15 -1.73
C GLN A 72 8.41 6.15 -1.57
N ARG A 73 7.31 5.90 -2.28
CA ARG A 73 6.16 6.79 -2.23
C ARG A 73 5.25 6.51 -1.05
N GLY A 74 5.11 5.26 -0.67
CA GLY A 74 4.25 4.86 0.45
C GLY A 74 2.76 4.83 0.12
N PHE A 75 2.37 5.05 -1.13
CA PHE A 75 0.97 5.02 -1.55
C PHE A 75 0.87 4.83 -3.06
N ILE A 76 -0.32 4.47 -3.54
CA ILE A 76 -0.60 4.42 -4.98
C ILE A 76 -1.77 5.32 -5.37
N HIS A 77 -2.70 5.57 -4.45
CA HIS A 77 -3.89 6.39 -4.74
C HIS A 77 -4.34 7.06 -3.46
N LEU A 78 -4.00 8.33 -3.30
CA LEU A 78 -4.29 9.07 -2.08
C LEU A 78 -5.77 9.14 -1.72
N PRO A 79 -6.69 9.39 -2.68
CA PRO A 79 -8.11 9.41 -2.33
C PRO A 79 -8.59 8.11 -1.72
N LEU A 80 -8.11 6.97 -2.21
CA LEU A 80 -8.46 5.67 -1.65
C LEU A 80 -7.95 5.55 -0.22
N ASP A 81 -6.70 5.94 0.00
CA ASP A 81 -6.10 5.88 1.33
C ASP A 81 -6.86 6.76 2.32
N MET A 82 -7.21 7.97 1.89
CA MET A 82 -7.97 8.88 2.74
C MET A 82 -9.35 8.33 3.08
N ALA A 83 -10.03 7.75 2.09
CA ALA A 83 -11.34 7.17 2.32
C ALA A 83 -11.27 6.01 3.32
N ASP A 84 -10.26 5.17 3.19
CA ASP A 84 -10.10 4.02 4.08
C ASP A 84 -9.75 4.45 5.51
N GLN A 85 -8.91 5.48 5.66
CA GLN A 85 -8.59 6.01 6.98
C GLN A 85 -9.82 6.65 7.64
N ILE A 86 -10.60 7.39 6.86
CA ILE A 86 -11.83 7.99 7.36
C ILE A 86 -12.78 6.91 7.85
N ARG A 87 -12.87 5.80 7.13
CA ARG A 87 -13.71 4.68 7.55
C ARG A 87 -13.25 4.11 8.89
N GLU A 88 -11.93 3.96 9.06
CA GLU A 88 -11.38 3.46 10.33
C GLU A 88 -11.69 4.41 11.48
N ILE A 89 -11.51 5.70 11.24
CA ILE A 89 -11.82 6.73 12.24
C ILE A 89 -13.30 6.72 12.56
N SER A 90 -14.16 6.59 11.55
CA SER A 90 -15.61 6.52 11.74
C SER A 90 -16.01 5.32 12.60
N ASN A 91 -15.37 4.18 12.39
CA ASN A 91 -15.61 2.99 13.19
C ASN A 91 -15.20 3.25 14.65
N GLU A 92 -14.06 3.90 14.87
CA GLU A 92 -13.61 4.26 16.21
C GLU A 92 -14.60 5.20 16.90
N ILE A 93 -15.08 6.19 16.16
CA ILE A 93 -16.09 7.13 16.69
C ILE A 93 -17.33 6.36 17.11
N TRP A 94 -17.78 5.42 16.31
CA TRP A 94 -18.95 4.61 16.61
C TRP A 94 -18.75 3.80 17.90
N TYR A 95 -17.59 3.12 18.02
CA TYR A 95 -17.29 2.32 19.20
C TYR A 95 -17.21 3.17 20.46
N HIS A 96 -16.63 4.38 20.37
CA HIS A 96 -16.60 5.30 21.51
C HIS A 96 -18.00 5.77 21.88
N GLY A 97 -18.86 6.01 20.88
CA GLY A 97 -20.24 6.39 21.13
C GLY A 97 -21.01 5.32 21.90
N GLU A 98 -20.72 4.03 21.61
CA GLU A 98 -21.32 2.92 22.33
C GLU A 98 -20.96 2.93 23.80
N ARG A 99 -19.82 3.53 24.16
CA ARG A 99 -19.35 3.65 25.52
C ARG A 99 -19.67 5.01 26.14
N GLY A 100 -20.45 5.84 25.43
CA GLY A 100 -20.85 7.14 25.94
C GLY A 100 -19.90 8.29 25.67
N ASP A 101 -18.86 8.08 24.89
CA ASP A 101 -17.91 9.11 24.53
C ASP A 101 -18.22 9.63 23.13
N PHE A 102 -18.67 10.89 23.05
CA PHE A 102 -19.10 11.49 21.80
C PHE A 102 -18.20 12.62 21.31
N ASN A 103 -17.00 12.75 21.84
CA ASN A 103 -16.07 13.79 21.42
C ASN A 103 -15.33 13.36 20.16
N ARG A 104 -15.91 13.62 18.99
CA ARG A 104 -15.37 13.21 17.69
C ARG A 104 -13.98 13.75 17.41
N ALA A 105 -13.76 15.02 17.71
CA ALA A 105 -12.47 15.65 17.44
C ALA A 105 -11.34 14.98 18.21
N LYS A 106 -11.59 14.68 19.48
CA LYS A 106 -10.62 14.02 20.33
C LYS A 106 -10.34 12.59 19.84
N ILE A 107 -11.38 11.85 19.49
CA ILE A 107 -11.26 10.48 19.01
C ILE A 107 -10.43 10.45 17.74
N GLN A 108 -10.71 11.35 16.81
CA GLN A 108 -9.98 11.44 15.55
C GLN A 108 -8.51 11.75 15.78
N GLU A 109 -8.22 12.70 16.65
CA GLU A 109 -6.85 13.08 16.99
C GLU A 109 -6.09 11.91 17.62
N GLU A 110 -6.71 11.22 18.55
CA GLU A 110 -6.09 10.08 19.21
C GLU A 110 -5.83 8.94 18.23
N TRP A 111 -6.77 8.67 17.33
CA TRP A 111 -6.58 7.64 16.30
C TRP A 111 -5.39 8.01 15.43
N THR A 112 -5.33 9.26 14.98
CA THR A 112 -4.27 9.72 14.10
C THR A 112 -2.90 9.55 14.76
N VAL A 113 -2.79 9.95 16.02
CA VAL A 113 -1.51 9.85 16.74
C VAL A 113 -1.09 8.39 16.93
N LYS A 114 -2.05 7.53 17.30
CA LYS A 114 -1.72 6.14 17.65
C LYS A 114 -1.56 5.22 16.45
N HIS A 115 -2.33 5.44 15.37
CA HIS A 115 -2.50 4.43 14.33
C HIS A 115 -2.08 4.84 12.93
N ALA A 116 -1.96 6.13 12.65
CA ALA A 116 -1.71 6.55 11.26
C ALA A 116 -0.45 5.94 10.67
N GLN A 117 0.64 5.91 11.43
CA GLN A 117 1.90 5.36 10.94
C GLN A 117 1.82 3.85 10.73
N THR A 118 1.23 3.15 11.69
CA THR A 118 1.03 1.71 11.59
C THR A 118 0.12 1.38 10.42
N TRP A 119 -0.93 2.18 10.23
CA TRP A 119 -1.85 2.02 9.12
C TRP A 119 -1.12 2.14 7.78
N ARG A 120 -0.25 3.15 7.64
CA ARG A 120 0.50 3.35 6.40
C ARG A 120 1.43 2.19 6.10
N ARG A 121 2.10 1.65 7.11
CA ARG A 121 2.95 0.48 6.92
C ARG A 121 2.15 -0.71 6.45
N TRP A 122 0.99 -0.92 7.05
CA TRP A 122 0.11 -2.01 6.64
C TRP A 122 -0.37 -1.80 5.21
N ARG A 123 -0.76 -0.56 4.87
CA ARG A 123 -1.21 -0.25 3.51
C ARG A 123 -0.14 -0.58 2.47
N VAL A 124 1.12 -0.25 2.74
CA VAL A 124 2.19 -0.59 1.81
C VAL A 124 2.29 -2.11 1.64
N LYS A 125 2.16 -2.88 2.72
CA LYS A 125 2.17 -4.33 2.63
C LYS A 125 1.01 -4.86 1.80
N GLN A 126 -0.17 -4.26 1.95
CA GLN A 126 -1.34 -4.60 1.13
C GLN A 126 -1.06 -4.31 -0.35
N ILE A 127 -0.50 -3.16 -0.64
CA ILE A 127 -0.18 -2.78 -2.02
C ILE A 127 0.82 -3.75 -2.64
N LEU A 128 1.90 -4.05 -1.92
CA LEU A 128 2.92 -4.96 -2.43
C LEU A 128 2.36 -6.37 -2.65
N TYR A 129 1.49 -6.81 -1.76
CA TYR A 129 0.81 -8.10 -1.91
C TYR A 129 -0.01 -8.13 -3.21
N VAL A 130 -0.79 -7.08 -3.46
CA VAL A 130 -1.62 -6.99 -4.67
C VAL A 130 -0.76 -6.92 -5.92
N VAL A 131 0.34 -6.15 -5.86
CA VAL A 131 1.29 -6.06 -6.98
C VAL A 131 1.81 -7.45 -7.34
N ASP A 132 2.18 -8.23 -6.34
CA ASP A 132 2.69 -9.59 -6.60
C ASP A 132 1.61 -10.50 -7.17
N ARG A 133 0.38 -10.35 -6.73
CA ARG A 133 -0.75 -11.12 -7.28
C ARG A 133 -1.06 -10.73 -8.72
N ARG A 134 -0.77 -9.50 -9.09
CA ARG A 134 -1.00 -9.00 -10.45
C ARG A 134 0.29 -8.80 -11.24
N ALA A 135 1.33 -9.56 -10.89
CA ALA A 135 2.64 -9.39 -11.51
C ALA A 135 2.59 -9.47 -13.04
N SER A 136 1.86 -10.43 -13.59
CA SER A 136 1.75 -10.56 -15.05
C SER A 136 1.16 -9.31 -15.70
N ASP A 137 0.10 -8.78 -15.12
CA ASP A 137 -0.53 -7.57 -15.64
C ASP A 137 0.40 -6.37 -15.54
N VAL A 138 1.14 -6.26 -14.45
CA VAL A 138 2.07 -5.16 -14.22
C VAL A 138 3.18 -5.20 -15.26
N VAL A 139 3.81 -6.35 -15.44
CA VAL A 139 4.89 -6.50 -16.41
C VAL A 139 4.39 -6.25 -17.82
N GLU A 140 3.24 -6.80 -18.17
CA GLU A 140 2.66 -6.60 -19.49
C GLU A 140 2.39 -5.12 -19.75
N SER A 141 1.85 -4.41 -18.76
CA SER A 141 1.58 -2.99 -18.87
C SER A 141 2.87 -2.20 -19.12
N LEU A 142 3.95 -2.54 -18.42
CA LEU A 142 5.23 -1.86 -18.60
C LEU A 142 5.83 -2.12 -19.99
N LEU A 143 5.68 -3.33 -20.50
CA LEU A 143 6.24 -3.69 -21.79
C LEU A 143 5.39 -3.23 -22.96
N ALA A 144 4.09 -3.14 -22.79
CA ALA A 144 3.15 -2.83 -23.87
C ALA A 144 3.31 -1.42 -24.43
N LYS A 145 3.87 -0.49 -23.67
CA LYS A 145 3.98 0.92 -24.07
C LYS A 145 5.36 1.34 -24.52
N ARG A 146 6.09 0.45 -25.07
CA ARG A 146 7.47 0.70 -25.49
C ARG A 146 7.60 1.35 -26.84
#